data_f41c6dce6147599be05e0572012f763b
#
_entry.id   f41c6dce6147599be05e0572012f763b
#
_cell.length_a   1.000
_cell.length_b   1.000
_cell.length_c   1.000
_cell.angle_alpha   90.00
_cell.angle_beta   90.00
_cell.angle_gamma   90.00
#
_symmetry.space_group_name_H-M   'P 1'
#
loop_
_entity.id
_entity.type
_entity.pdbx_description
1 polymer ?
#
loop_
_entity_poly.entity_id
_entity_poly.type
_entity_poly.pdbx_seq_one_letter_code
_entity_poly.pdbx_strand_id
1 'polypeptide(L)'
;DLNGDGAPELLVGWSQYNTRNQKLALYFLNDTLEEQAVDEIYTHMLVNEFTGSGRDDLMLFSATGADAPTSVKLLSYEDGRLVSRGTAELDAGIQRFGTSKTVALSETVNGVFIDCYKDPNTTITELLFWDAGADEGRGRLETPFYRAEDKLTTLTARESSIPLMDIDGDGMVEWPLSSRLPGYETVDAADALWKTTWMTWNYATRQSRQVFSCVMNERDGYYVLFDESWDGKVTAIYDRDTRLLQFRLVGEESTTAPFLSFK
;
A
#
# COMPACT_ATOMS: atom_id res chain seq x y z
N ASP A 1 17.50 11.84 -9.90
CA ASP A 1 17.99 12.53 -11.12
C ASP A 1 16.85 12.56 -12.15
N LEU A 2 16.04 13.63 -12.11
CA LEU A 2 14.84 13.79 -12.95
C LEU A 2 15.19 14.17 -14.40
N ASN A 3 16.25 14.98 -14.59
CA ASN A 3 16.64 15.48 -15.90
C ASN A 3 17.68 14.59 -16.62
N GLY A 4 18.33 13.66 -15.91
CA GLY A 4 19.32 12.73 -16.43
C GLY A 4 20.70 13.32 -16.63
N ASP A 5 21.06 14.42 -15.96
CA ASP A 5 22.36 15.04 -16.07
C ASP A 5 23.39 14.51 -15.06
N GLY A 6 22.98 13.61 -14.18
CA GLY A 6 23.79 12.99 -13.13
C GLY A 6 23.87 13.81 -11.84
N ALA A 7 23.24 14.98 -11.78
CA ALA A 7 23.10 15.77 -10.57
C ALA A 7 21.69 15.61 -9.97
N PRO A 8 21.53 15.58 -8.65
CA PRO A 8 20.21 15.49 -8.05
C PRO A 8 19.51 16.85 -8.10
N GLU A 9 18.21 16.85 -8.38
CA GLU A 9 17.35 17.99 -8.18
C GLU A 9 16.82 18.03 -6.75
N LEU A 10 16.46 19.24 -6.26
CA LEU A 10 15.77 19.43 -4.99
C LEU A 10 14.30 19.71 -5.23
N LEU A 11 13.44 18.83 -4.72
CA LEU A 11 12.00 19.04 -4.68
C LEU A 11 11.61 19.66 -3.33
N VAL A 12 10.96 20.82 -3.37
CA VAL A 12 10.48 21.52 -2.19
C VAL A 12 8.96 21.58 -2.24
N GLY A 13 8.34 20.90 -1.27
CA GLY A 13 6.90 20.97 -1.06
C GLY A 13 6.57 21.88 0.12
N TRP A 14 5.51 22.68 -0.01
CA TRP A 14 4.99 23.47 1.11
C TRP A 14 3.47 23.45 1.17
N SER A 15 2.94 23.37 2.37
CA SER A 15 1.50 23.43 2.62
C SER A 15 1.04 24.86 2.84
N GLN A 16 -0.15 25.18 2.35
CA GLN A 16 -0.85 26.39 2.75
C GLN A 16 -1.53 26.18 4.10
N TYR A 17 -1.58 27.25 4.92
CA TYR A 17 -2.26 27.20 6.21
C TYR A 17 -3.72 26.72 6.04
N ASN A 18 -4.13 25.76 6.89
CA ASN A 18 -5.45 25.12 6.89
C ASN A 18 -5.82 24.30 5.63
N THR A 19 -4.87 23.89 4.82
CA THR A 19 -5.14 22.95 3.72
C THR A 19 -4.28 21.69 3.86
N ARG A 20 -4.77 20.55 3.36
CA ARG A 20 -3.96 19.33 3.20
C ARG A 20 -3.12 19.37 1.92
N ASN A 21 -3.48 20.29 1.00
CA ASN A 21 -2.85 20.41 -0.29
C ASN A 21 -1.48 21.05 -0.17
N GLN A 22 -0.53 20.50 -0.88
CA GLN A 22 0.83 21.02 -0.96
C GLN A 22 1.07 21.57 -2.37
N LYS A 23 1.91 22.59 -2.45
CA LYS A 23 2.49 23.08 -3.70
C LYS A 23 3.92 22.57 -3.82
N LEU A 24 4.43 22.54 -5.04
CA LEU A 24 5.73 21.98 -5.35
C LEU A 24 6.56 22.97 -6.17
N ALA A 25 7.86 23.04 -5.89
CA ALA A 25 8.85 23.61 -6.77
C ALA A 25 10.01 22.64 -6.96
N LEU A 26 10.57 22.65 -8.15
CA LEU A 26 11.76 21.91 -8.55
C LEU A 26 12.93 22.89 -8.65
N TYR A 27 14.02 22.57 -7.99
CA TYR A 27 15.25 23.34 -8.03
C TYR A 27 16.38 22.52 -8.64
N PHE A 28 17.06 23.13 -9.59
CA PHE A 28 18.28 22.59 -10.18
C PHE A 28 19.48 23.11 -9.43
N LEU A 29 20.35 22.21 -8.96
CA LEU A 29 21.54 22.52 -8.17
C LEU A 29 22.76 22.68 -9.09
N ASN A 30 22.66 23.58 -10.07
CA ASN A 30 23.74 23.95 -10.96
C ASN A 30 24.61 25.08 -10.34
N ASP A 31 25.47 25.72 -11.12
CA ASP A 31 26.27 26.86 -10.69
C ASP A 31 25.40 28.01 -10.16
N THR A 32 24.17 28.11 -10.65
CA THR A 32 23.11 28.99 -10.14
C THR A 32 21.90 28.16 -9.72
N LEU A 33 21.28 28.49 -8.60
CA LEU A 33 20.05 27.86 -8.17
C LEU A 33 18.89 28.34 -9.05
N GLU A 34 18.38 27.43 -9.89
CA GLU A 34 17.23 27.71 -10.76
C GLU A 34 15.97 27.07 -10.18
N GLU A 35 14.93 27.87 -10.03
CA GLU A 35 13.62 27.40 -9.55
C GLU A 35 12.65 27.22 -10.72
N GLN A 36 12.00 26.08 -10.76
CA GLN A 36 10.86 25.82 -11.63
C GLN A 36 9.60 25.56 -10.77
N ALA A 37 8.64 26.46 -10.83
CA ALA A 37 7.35 26.22 -10.20
C ALA A 37 6.61 25.08 -10.90
N VAL A 38 6.07 24.16 -10.11
CA VAL A 38 5.24 23.05 -10.58
C VAL A 38 3.78 23.39 -10.25
N ASP A 39 2.96 23.62 -11.26
CA ASP A 39 1.56 23.96 -11.07
C ASP A 39 0.70 22.70 -10.83
N GLU A 40 1.05 21.99 -9.76
CA GLU A 40 0.36 20.79 -9.32
C GLU A 40 0.05 20.88 -7.82
N ILE A 41 -1.10 20.35 -7.47
CA ILE A 41 -1.52 20.20 -6.06
C ILE A 41 -1.48 18.74 -5.70
N TYR A 42 -0.86 18.41 -4.56
CA TYR A 42 -0.75 17.05 -4.10
C TYR A 42 -0.90 16.96 -2.58
N THR A 43 -1.14 15.76 -2.08
CA THR A 43 -1.18 15.44 -0.65
C THR A 43 -0.11 14.43 -0.25
N HIS A 44 0.42 13.67 -1.23
CA HIS A 44 1.52 12.73 -1.05
C HIS A 44 2.32 12.62 -2.36
N MET A 45 3.62 12.36 -2.28
CA MET A 45 4.53 12.32 -3.42
C MET A 45 5.51 11.16 -3.29
N LEU A 46 5.79 10.51 -4.41
CA LEU A 46 6.85 9.52 -4.54
C LEU A 46 7.74 9.87 -5.72
N VAL A 47 9.03 9.57 -5.57
CA VAL A 47 10.05 9.75 -6.62
C VAL A 47 10.72 8.41 -6.84
N ASN A 48 10.72 7.94 -8.06
CA ASN A 48 11.46 6.76 -8.51
C ASN A 48 11.41 6.68 -10.04
N GLU A 49 12.19 5.80 -10.61
CA GLU A 49 12.11 5.46 -12.02
C GLU A 49 10.88 4.57 -12.26
N PHE A 50 9.86 5.08 -12.96
CA PHE A 50 8.59 4.36 -13.21
C PHE A 50 8.33 4.07 -14.69
N THR A 51 8.91 4.86 -15.60
CA THR A 51 8.55 4.81 -17.02
C THR A 51 9.49 3.97 -17.88
N GLY A 52 10.55 3.42 -17.31
CA GLY A 52 11.60 2.70 -18.05
C GLY A 52 12.57 3.62 -18.79
N SER A 53 12.57 4.91 -18.44
CA SER A 53 13.42 5.93 -19.10
C SER A 53 14.87 5.96 -18.59
N GLY A 54 15.15 5.30 -17.47
CA GLY A 54 16.42 5.37 -16.74
C GLY A 54 16.59 6.66 -15.94
N ARG A 55 15.53 7.46 -15.78
CA ARG A 55 15.48 8.68 -14.98
C ARG A 55 14.34 8.60 -13.97
N ASP A 56 14.46 9.33 -12.89
CA ASP A 56 13.39 9.41 -11.91
C ASP A 56 12.16 10.16 -12.47
N ASP A 57 11.00 9.71 -12.05
CA ASP A 57 9.71 10.30 -12.31
C ASP A 57 9.06 10.70 -10.97
N LEU A 58 7.99 11.48 -11.04
CA LEU A 58 7.19 11.91 -9.89
C LEU A 58 5.80 11.30 -9.95
N MET A 59 5.39 10.59 -8.92
CA MET A 59 3.97 10.29 -8.68
C MET A 59 3.42 11.26 -7.65
N LEU A 60 2.45 12.08 -8.07
CA LEU A 60 1.73 13.01 -7.21
C LEU A 60 0.33 12.47 -6.91
N PHE A 61 0.07 12.19 -5.65
CA PHE A 61 -1.21 11.70 -5.17
C PHE A 61 -2.04 12.85 -4.61
N SER A 62 -3.33 12.86 -4.90
CA SER A 62 -4.27 13.86 -4.42
C SER A 62 -5.47 13.20 -3.76
N ALA A 63 -5.72 13.54 -2.50
CA ALA A 63 -6.89 13.15 -1.72
C ALA A 63 -7.53 14.42 -1.16
N THR A 64 -8.23 15.16 -2.01
CA THR A 64 -8.77 16.49 -1.71
C THR A 64 -10.15 16.48 -1.06
N GLY A 65 -10.71 15.30 -0.83
CA GLY A 65 -12.05 15.14 -0.24
C GLY A 65 -13.17 15.22 -1.28
N ALA A 66 -14.34 15.74 -0.88
CA ALA A 66 -15.55 15.68 -1.70
C ALA A 66 -15.49 16.54 -2.99
N ASP A 67 -14.54 17.47 -3.10
CA ASP A 67 -14.50 18.45 -4.20
C ASP A 67 -13.80 17.93 -5.46
N ALA A 68 -13.01 16.87 -5.35
CA ALA A 68 -12.34 16.25 -6.51
C ALA A 68 -12.09 14.75 -6.24
N PRO A 69 -12.05 13.91 -7.29
CA PRO A 69 -11.74 12.50 -7.14
C PRO A 69 -10.32 12.31 -6.61
N THR A 70 -10.15 11.31 -5.76
CA THR A 70 -8.81 10.85 -5.37
C THR A 70 -8.10 10.32 -6.60
N SER A 71 -6.88 10.75 -6.82
CA SER A 71 -6.16 10.45 -8.06
C SER A 71 -4.65 10.41 -7.84
N VAL A 72 -3.96 9.85 -8.79
CA VAL A 72 -2.51 9.91 -8.93
C VAL A 72 -2.15 10.41 -10.31
N LYS A 73 -1.15 11.28 -10.39
CA LYS A 73 -0.57 11.79 -11.63
C LYS A 73 0.89 11.40 -11.71
N LEU A 74 1.31 10.83 -12.83
CA LEU A 74 2.70 10.54 -13.15
C LEU A 74 3.28 11.66 -14.00
N LEU A 75 4.38 12.23 -13.55
CA LEU A 75 5.12 13.29 -14.24
C LEU A 75 6.55 12.81 -14.55
N SER A 76 7.01 13.04 -15.77
CA SER A 76 8.40 12.88 -16.18
C SER A 76 9.00 14.23 -16.60
N TYR A 77 10.31 14.37 -16.50
CA TYR A 77 11.00 15.56 -16.96
C TYR A 77 11.37 15.42 -18.44
N GLU A 78 10.82 16.29 -19.29
CA GLU A 78 11.05 16.31 -20.74
C GLU A 78 11.17 17.76 -21.24
N ASP A 79 12.08 18.01 -22.14
CA ASP A 79 12.28 19.31 -22.79
C ASP A 79 12.32 20.51 -21.83
N GLY A 80 13.01 20.32 -20.70
CA GLY A 80 13.21 21.38 -19.72
C GLY A 80 12.05 21.59 -18.74
N ARG A 81 11.07 20.68 -18.66
CA ARG A 81 9.90 20.81 -17.76
C ARG A 81 9.33 19.46 -17.34
N LEU A 82 8.55 19.45 -16.26
CA LEU A 82 7.73 18.30 -15.88
C LEU A 82 6.48 18.21 -16.78
N VAL A 83 6.29 17.03 -17.36
CA VAL A 83 5.20 16.72 -18.31
C VAL A 83 4.38 15.57 -17.72
N SER A 84 3.05 15.69 -17.77
CA SER A 84 2.17 14.60 -17.37
C SER A 84 2.22 13.43 -18.36
N ARG A 85 2.58 12.26 -17.87
CA ARG A 85 2.54 10.99 -18.62
C ARG A 85 1.16 10.35 -18.57
N GLY A 86 0.49 10.47 -17.42
CA GLY A 86 -0.83 9.91 -17.21
C GLY A 86 -1.41 10.27 -15.85
N THR A 87 -2.72 10.08 -15.74
CA THR A 87 -3.46 10.23 -14.48
C THR A 87 -4.39 9.04 -14.33
N ALA A 88 -4.50 8.51 -13.11
CA ALA A 88 -5.46 7.47 -12.78
C ALA A 88 -6.29 7.86 -11.56
N GLU A 89 -7.56 7.44 -11.55
CA GLU A 89 -8.41 7.56 -10.37
C GLU A 89 -8.06 6.47 -9.35
N LEU A 90 -8.29 6.76 -8.08
CA LEU A 90 -8.15 5.85 -6.95
C LEU A 90 -9.45 5.83 -6.15
N ASP A 91 -9.54 4.93 -5.17
CA ASP A 91 -10.72 4.80 -4.30
C ASP A 91 -11.11 6.16 -3.69
N ALA A 92 -12.35 6.54 -3.94
CA ALA A 92 -12.88 7.86 -3.55
C ALA A 92 -12.95 8.05 -2.02
N GLY A 93 -12.90 6.97 -1.25
CA GLY A 93 -12.91 7.03 0.20
C GLY A 93 -11.55 7.28 0.85
N ILE A 94 -10.45 7.32 0.08
CA ILE A 94 -9.11 7.56 0.62
C ILE A 94 -9.05 8.97 1.23
N GLN A 95 -8.68 9.03 2.50
CA GLN A 95 -8.46 10.27 3.22
C GLN A 95 -6.98 10.61 3.39
N ARG A 96 -6.12 9.60 3.40
CA ARG A 96 -4.69 9.76 3.63
C ARG A 96 -3.91 8.59 3.04
N PHE A 97 -2.76 8.87 2.47
CA PHE A 97 -1.75 7.91 2.03
C PHE A 97 -0.79 7.57 3.18
N GLY A 98 -0.35 6.33 3.23
CA GLY A 98 0.48 5.79 4.29
C GLY A 98 1.80 5.21 3.79
N THR A 99 2.14 4.03 4.29
CA THR A 99 3.36 3.31 3.91
C THR A 99 3.34 2.95 2.43
N SER A 100 4.44 3.19 1.74
CA SER A 100 4.62 2.80 0.35
C SER A 100 5.90 2.00 0.16
N LYS A 101 5.88 1.12 -0.82
CA LYS A 101 7.04 0.33 -1.26
C LYS A 101 7.08 0.32 -2.78
N THR A 102 8.23 0.67 -3.33
CA THR A 102 8.51 0.48 -4.76
C THR A 102 9.24 -0.84 -4.94
N VAL A 103 8.79 -1.63 -5.90
CA VAL A 103 9.36 -2.94 -6.23
C VAL A 103 9.46 -3.11 -7.74
N ALA A 104 10.41 -3.92 -8.18
CA ALA A 104 10.46 -4.37 -9.56
C ALA A 104 9.38 -5.44 -9.79
N LEU A 105 8.34 -5.11 -10.55
CA LEU A 105 7.29 -6.05 -10.96
C LEU A 105 7.75 -6.97 -12.09
N SER A 106 8.71 -6.51 -12.88
CA SER A 106 9.43 -7.26 -13.91
C SER A 106 10.81 -6.62 -14.11
N GLU A 107 11.59 -7.14 -15.06
CA GLU A 107 12.92 -6.56 -15.42
C GLU A 107 12.84 -5.10 -15.89
N THR A 108 11.68 -4.66 -16.36
CA THR A 108 11.51 -3.33 -16.98
C THR A 108 10.38 -2.50 -16.39
N VAL A 109 9.67 -3.01 -15.39
CA VAL A 109 8.51 -2.33 -14.80
C VAL A 109 8.66 -2.25 -13.29
N ASN A 110 8.73 -1.04 -12.79
CA ASN A 110 8.63 -0.74 -11.38
C ASN A 110 7.19 -0.42 -10.99
N GLY A 111 6.74 -0.99 -9.88
CA GLY A 111 5.43 -0.71 -9.30
C GLY A 111 5.53 -0.15 -7.90
N VAL A 112 4.48 0.54 -7.49
CA VAL A 112 4.31 1.07 -6.14
C VAL A 112 3.13 0.41 -5.50
N PHE A 113 3.36 -0.23 -4.36
CA PHE A 113 2.30 -0.57 -3.42
C PHE A 113 2.21 0.54 -2.37
N ILE A 114 1.01 1.00 -2.08
CA ILE A 114 0.79 2.06 -1.10
C ILE A 114 -0.45 1.80 -0.25
N ASP A 115 -0.26 1.81 1.07
CA ASP A 115 -1.37 1.75 2.01
C ASP A 115 -2.12 3.08 2.04
N CYS A 116 -3.43 2.99 2.00
CA CYS A 116 -4.34 4.13 1.99
C CYS A 116 -5.37 3.95 3.10
N TYR A 117 -5.58 5.00 3.89
CA TYR A 117 -6.53 5.00 4.99
C TYR A 117 -7.82 5.67 4.57
N LYS A 118 -8.95 4.95 4.66
CA LYS A 118 -10.29 5.44 4.33
C LYS A 118 -10.98 6.07 5.55
N ASP A 119 -10.77 5.45 6.70
CA ASP A 119 -11.25 5.88 8.02
C ASP A 119 -10.31 5.31 9.10
N PRO A 120 -10.55 5.56 10.39
CA PRO A 120 -9.68 5.05 11.45
C PRO A 120 -9.54 3.52 11.49
N ASN A 121 -10.50 2.79 10.91
CA ASN A 121 -10.57 1.34 11.01
C ASN A 121 -10.40 0.63 9.66
N THR A 122 -10.34 1.36 8.54
CA THR A 122 -10.28 0.75 7.21
C THR A 122 -9.02 1.18 6.47
N THR A 123 -8.17 0.21 6.18
CA THR A 123 -7.00 0.35 5.32
C THR A 123 -7.22 -0.42 4.02
N ILE A 124 -6.81 0.15 2.92
CA ILE A 124 -6.68 -0.53 1.62
C ILE A 124 -5.24 -0.37 1.12
N THR A 125 -4.80 -1.25 0.24
CA THR A 125 -3.55 -1.10 -0.49
C THR A 125 -3.85 -0.89 -1.96
N GLU A 126 -3.27 0.13 -2.57
CA GLU A 126 -3.29 0.33 -4.02
C GLU A 126 -1.97 -0.16 -4.63
N LEU A 127 -2.04 -0.66 -5.85
CA LEU A 127 -0.89 -0.96 -6.70
C LEU A 127 -0.93 -0.06 -7.92
N LEU A 128 0.19 0.58 -8.23
CA LEU A 128 0.34 1.47 -9.37
C LEU A 128 1.61 1.12 -10.15
N PHE A 129 1.52 1.14 -11.47
CA PHE A 129 2.68 1.01 -12.34
C PHE A 129 2.40 1.61 -13.73
N TRP A 130 3.46 1.96 -14.45
CA TRP A 130 3.37 2.42 -15.82
C TRP A 130 3.43 1.22 -16.77
N ASP A 131 2.41 1.05 -17.61
CA ASP A 131 2.41 0.07 -18.70
C ASP A 131 2.71 0.78 -20.01
N ALA A 132 3.98 0.75 -20.44
CA ALA A 132 4.44 1.41 -21.66
C ALA A 132 3.82 0.83 -22.95
N GLY A 133 3.34 -0.43 -22.92
CA GLY A 133 2.70 -1.09 -24.05
C GLY A 133 1.20 -0.77 -24.20
N ALA A 134 0.60 -0.19 -23.18
CA ALA A 134 -0.82 0.16 -23.22
C ALA A 134 -1.12 1.28 -24.23
N ASP A 135 -2.39 1.40 -24.60
CA ASP A 135 -2.92 2.46 -25.46
C ASP A 135 -2.11 2.67 -26.77
N GLU A 136 -1.84 1.57 -27.45
CA GLU A 136 -1.09 1.56 -28.71
C GLU A 136 0.35 2.10 -28.57
N GLY A 137 0.98 1.85 -27.41
CA GLY A 137 2.35 2.28 -27.12
C GLY A 137 2.48 3.71 -26.60
N ARG A 138 1.38 4.40 -26.31
CA ARG A 138 1.43 5.70 -25.62
C ARG A 138 1.71 5.56 -24.13
N GLY A 139 1.42 4.37 -23.58
CA GLY A 139 1.55 4.03 -22.19
C GLY A 139 0.35 4.49 -21.35
N ARG A 140 0.15 3.82 -20.24
CA ARG A 140 -0.91 4.14 -19.28
C ARG A 140 -0.48 3.85 -17.84
N LEU A 141 -0.92 4.68 -16.91
CA LEU A 141 -0.79 4.43 -15.48
C LEU A 141 -1.89 3.44 -15.05
N GLU A 142 -1.47 2.24 -14.64
CA GLU A 142 -2.35 1.15 -14.23
C GLU A 142 -2.59 1.16 -12.72
N THR A 143 -3.85 0.84 -12.34
CA THR A 143 -4.32 0.71 -10.95
C THR A 143 -5.15 -0.56 -10.81
N PRO A 144 -4.54 -1.77 -10.83
CA PRO A 144 -5.26 -3.03 -11.02
C PRO A 144 -6.20 -3.41 -9.86
N PHE A 145 -6.06 -2.78 -8.69
CA PHE A 145 -6.94 -3.04 -7.54
C PHE A 145 -8.16 -2.14 -7.51
N TYR A 146 -8.07 -0.99 -8.17
CA TYR A 146 -9.20 -0.06 -8.29
C TYR A 146 -10.22 -0.54 -9.33
N ARG A 147 -11.49 -0.50 -8.95
CA ARG A 147 -12.61 -0.82 -9.84
C ARG A 147 -13.33 0.46 -10.24
N ALA A 148 -13.28 0.77 -11.53
CA ALA A 148 -13.87 1.99 -12.08
C ALA A 148 -15.40 2.00 -12.00
N GLU A 149 -16.06 0.84 -11.99
CA GLU A 149 -17.52 0.69 -11.99
C GLU A 149 -18.17 1.26 -10.73
N ASP A 150 -17.57 1.00 -9.57
CA ASP A 150 -18.07 1.45 -8.27
C ASP A 150 -17.12 2.45 -7.58
N LYS A 151 -15.98 2.75 -8.22
CA LYS A 151 -14.93 3.65 -7.72
C LYS A 151 -14.35 3.21 -6.37
N LEU A 152 -14.19 1.91 -6.18
CA LEU A 152 -13.73 1.33 -4.93
C LEU A 152 -12.57 0.35 -5.16
N THR A 153 -11.73 0.24 -4.13
CA THR A 153 -10.75 -0.83 -3.95
C THR A 153 -11.20 -1.71 -2.81
N THR A 154 -11.65 -2.92 -3.12
CA THR A 154 -12.17 -3.87 -2.12
C THR A 154 -11.27 -5.08 -1.93
N LEU A 155 -10.45 -5.41 -2.92
CA LEU A 155 -9.58 -6.60 -2.90
C LEU A 155 -8.59 -6.59 -1.72
N THR A 156 -8.15 -5.42 -1.32
CA THR A 156 -7.11 -5.21 -0.30
C THR A 156 -7.65 -4.60 1.00
N ALA A 157 -8.99 -4.46 1.10
CA ALA A 157 -9.63 -3.83 2.25
C ALA A 157 -9.48 -4.68 3.53
N ARG A 158 -9.08 -4.03 4.62
CA ARG A 158 -8.86 -4.67 5.92
C ARG A 158 -9.12 -3.74 7.08
N GLU A 159 -9.47 -4.31 8.24
CA GLU A 159 -9.61 -3.59 9.52
C GLU A 159 -8.28 -3.50 10.29
N SER A 160 -7.23 -4.12 9.81
CA SER A 160 -5.92 -4.17 10.46
C SER A 160 -5.07 -2.94 10.16
N SER A 161 -4.29 -2.51 11.14
CA SER A 161 -3.25 -1.49 10.99
C SER A 161 -1.89 -2.07 10.53
N ILE A 162 -1.78 -3.39 10.37
CA ILE A 162 -0.55 -4.03 9.89
C ILE A 162 -0.24 -3.50 8.50
N PRO A 163 0.94 -2.88 8.29
CA PRO A 163 1.29 -2.30 7.00
C PRO A 163 1.69 -3.39 5.99
N LEU A 164 1.66 -3.01 4.72
CA LEU A 164 2.30 -3.78 3.66
C LEU A 164 3.81 -3.93 3.94
N MET A 165 4.39 -5.08 3.59
CA MET A 165 5.83 -5.35 3.74
C MET A 165 6.25 -6.54 2.88
N ASP A 166 7.54 -6.73 2.71
CA ASP A 166 8.13 -7.99 2.27
C ASP A 166 8.24 -8.89 3.51
N ILE A 167 7.26 -9.77 3.71
CA ILE A 167 7.13 -10.55 4.95
C ILE A 167 7.94 -11.84 4.91
N ASP A 168 8.25 -12.37 3.75
CA ASP A 168 9.01 -13.61 3.58
C ASP A 168 10.44 -13.39 3.05
N GLY A 169 10.80 -12.14 2.71
CA GLY A 169 12.15 -11.75 2.31
C GLY A 169 12.47 -12.10 0.86
N ASP A 170 11.47 -12.28 -0.01
CA ASP A 170 11.66 -12.64 -1.41
C ASP A 170 11.87 -11.42 -2.34
N GLY A 171 11.77 -10.20 -1.77
CA GLY A 171 11.92 -8.93 -2.48
C GLY A 171 10.63 -8.42 -3.12
N MET A 172 9.54 -9.17 -3.04
CA MET A 172 8.21 -8.71 -3.42
C MET A 172 7.51 -8.04 -2.23
N VAL A 173 6.38 -7.43 -2.48
CA VAL A 173 5.56 -6.84 -1.42
C VAL A 173 4.33 -7.68 -1.21
N GLU A 174 4.06 -7.96 0.05
CA GLU A 174 2.80 -8.52 0.50
C GLU A 174 1.95 -7.47 1.22
N TRP A 175 0.64 -7.57 1.00
CA TRP A 175 -0.34 -6.87 1.81
C TRP A 175 -1.13 -7.85 2.68
N PRO A 176 -1.42 -7.49 3.93
CA PRO A 176 -2.19 -8.37 4.82
C PRO A 176 -3.69 -8.21 4.57
N LEU A 177 -4.41 -9.32 4.57
CA LEU A 177 -5.86 -9.35 4.74
C LEU A 177 -6.14 -9.90 6.13
N SER A 178 -7.11 -9.30 6.83
CA SER A 178 -7.43 -9.68 8.20
C SER A 178 -8.82 -10.26 8.29
N SER A 179 -8.96 -11.39 8.96
CA SER A 179 -10.24 -11.97 9.35
C SER A 179 -10.20 -12.33 10.83
N ARG A 180 -11.30 -12.10 11.54
CA ARG A 180 -11.38 -12.43 12.96
C ARG A 180 -11.31 -13.92 13.15
N LEU A 181 -10.59 -14.38 14.17
CA LEU A 181 -10.64 -15.78 14.57
C LEU A 181 -12.04 -16.10 15.15
N PRO A 182 -12.49 -17.36 15.07
CA PRO A 182 -13.74 -17.80 15.65
C PRO A 182 -13.86 -17.41 17.13
N GLY A 183 -15.02 -16.86 17.50
CA GLY A 183 -15.28 -16.35 18.84
C GLY A 183 -14.95 -14.87 19.06
N TYR A 184 -14.40 -14.18 18.03
CA TYR A 184 -14.06 -12.75 18.09
C TYR A 184 -14.97 -11.89 17.20
N GLU A 185 -16.05 -12.41 16.65
CA GLU A 185 -16.92 -11.74 15.67
C GLU A 185 -17.52 -10.43 16.19
N THR A 186 -17.80 -10.38 17.51
CA THR A 186 -18.42 -9.21 18.16
C THR A 186 -17.50 -8.50 19.15
N VAL A 187 -16.24 -8.92 19.25
CA VAL A 187 -15.23 -8.32 20.13
C VAL A 187 -14.70 -7.04 19.47
N ASP A 188 -14.41 -6.02 20.26
CA ASP A 188 -13.78 -4.80 19.74
C ASP A 188 -12.48 -5.12 18.99
N ALA A 189 -12.22 -4.40 17.90
CA ALA A 189 -11.08 -4.67 17.03
C ALA A 189 -9.73 -4.69 17.76
N ALA A 190 -9.59 -3.85 18.80
CA ALA A 190 -8.37 -3.74 19.61
C ALA A 190 -8.12 -4.96 20.53
N ASP A 191 -9.17 -5.73 20.85
CA ASP A 191 -9.09 -6.91 21.72
C ASP A 191 -9.30 -8.22 20.95
N ALA A 192 -9.68 -8.14 19.67
CA ALA A 192 -9.86 -9.31 18.82
C ALA A 192 -8.51 -9.92 18.41
N LEU A 193 -8.49 -11.24 18.27
CA LEU A 193 -7.40 -11.92 17.58
C LEU A 193 -7.79 -12.18 16.14
N TRP A 194 -6.79 -11.99 15.27
CA TRP A 194 -6.97 -12.00 13.84
C TRP A 194 -6.13 -13.09 13.16
N LYS A 195 -6.72 -13.74 12.17
CA LYS A 195 -5.97 -14.43 11.14
C LYS A 195 -5.55 -13.40 10.11
N THR A 196 -4.26 -13.25 9.89
CA THR A 196 -3.68 -12.43 8.85
C THR A 196 -3.27 -13.32 7.69
N THR A 197 -3.83 -13.05 6.52
CA THR A 197 -3.47 -13.72 5.26
C THR A 197 -2.65 -12.76 4.41
N TRP A 198 -1.40 -13.12 4.16
CA TRP A 198 -0.50 -12.35 3.34
C TRP A 198 -0.71 -12.68 1.87
N MET A 199 -0.94 -11.65 1.08
CA MET A 199 -1.24 -11.72 -0.34
C MET A 199 -0.16 -10.98 -1.12
N THR A 200 0.20 -11.49 -2.29
CA THR A 200 1.11 -10.81 -3.23
C THR A 200 0.49 -10.73 -4.62
N TRP A 201 1.08 -9.91 -5.49
CA TRP A 201 0.63 -9.72 -6.87
C TRP A 201 1.60 -10.35 -7.86
N ASN A 202 1.07 -11.15 -8.78
CA ASN A 202 1.84 -11.67 -9.91
C ASN A 202 1.61 -10.80 -11.14
N TYR A 203 2.62 -10.05 -11.54
CA TYR A 203 2.56 -9.13 -12.68
C TYR A 203 2.27 -9.84 -14.00
N ALA A 204 2.86 -11.02 -14.24
CA ALA A 204 2.70 -11.75 -15.50
C ALA A 204 1.28 -12.30 -15.70
N THR A 205 0.64 -12.77 -14.62
CA THR A 205 -0.73 -13.31 -14.66
C THR A 205 -1.80 -12.28 -14.35
N ARG A 206 -1.41 -11.08 -13.87
CA ARG A 206 -2.33 -10.03 -13.39
C ARG A 206 -3.28 -10.53 -12.30
N GLN A 207 -2.78 -11.37 -11.40
CA GLN A 207 -3.58 -11.97 -10.33
C GLN A 207 -2.88 -11.88 -8.98
N SER A 208 -3.68 -11.71 -7.93
CA SER A 208 -3.20 -11.89 -6.57
C SER A 208 -3.13 -13.36 -6.20
N ARG A 209 -2.16 -13.71 -5.34
CA ARG A 209 -2.07 -15.04 -4.73
C ARG A 209 -1.80 -14.94 -3.25
N GLN A 210 -2.25 -15.92 -2.51
CA GLN A 210 -1.90 -16.08 -1.12
C GLN A 210 -0.45 -16.58 -1.00
N VAL A 211 0.29 -16.00 -0.07
CA VAL A 211 1.63 -16.46 0.33
C VAL A 211 1.50 -17.43 1.49
N PHE A 212 0.99 -16.95 2.62
CA PHE A 212 0.63 -17.78 3.77
C PHE A 212 -0.40 -17.08 4.67
N SER A 213 -0.94 -17.80 5.65
CA SER A 213 -1.73 -17.24 6.73
C SER A 213 -1.02 -17.43 8.08
N CYS A 214 -1.25 -16.50 9.01
CA CYS A 214 -0.67 -16.55 10.34
C CYS A 214 -1.56 -15.85 11.37
N VAL A 215 -1.28 -16.07 12.64
CA VAL A 215 -1.72 -15.21 13.75
C VAL A 215 -0.51 -14.40 14.20
N MET A 216 -0.59 -13.09 14.10
CA MET A 216 0.50 -12.19 14.48
C MET A 216 0.39 -11.80 15.95
N ASN A 217 1.51 -11.86 16.66
CA ASN A 217 1.69 -11.25 17.95
C ASN A 217 2.61 -10.03 17.81
N GLU A 218 2.01 -8.89 17.45
CA GLU A 218 2.75 -7.65 17.22
C GLU A 218 3.48 -7.15 18.46
N ARG A 219 2.94 -7.45 19.66
CA ARG A 219 3.53 -7.02 20.92
C ARG A 219 4.86 -7.71 21.19
N ASP A 220 4.97 -8.97 20.84
CA ASP A 220 6.15 -9.81 21.11
C ASP A 220 7.01 -10.03 19.87
N GLY A 221 6.55 -9.51 18.70
CA GLY A 221 7.33 -9.48 17.46
C GLY A 221 7.48 -10.82 16.78
N TYR A 222 6.48 -11.70 16.86
CA TYR A 222 6.47 -12.99 16.16
C TYR A 222 5.11 -13.28 15.53
N TYR A 223 5.07 -14.26 14.64
CA TYR A 223 3.83 -14.82 14.12
C TYR A 223 3.87 -16.35 14.17
N VAL A 224 2.68 -16.94 14.21
CA VAL A 224 2.50 -18.40 14.15
C VAL A 224 1.75 -18.71 12.87
N LEU A 225 2.31 -19.58 12.02
CA LEU A 225 1.67 -20.01 10.80
C LEU A 225 0.31 -20.65 11.11
N PHE A 226 -0.68 -20.29 10.32
CA PHE A 226 -2.05 -20.79 10.44
C PHE A 226 -2.38 -21.66 9.24
N ASP A 227 -2.52 -22.97 9.48
CA ASP A 227 -2.83 -23.95 8.45
C ASP A 227 -4.26 -23.75 7.91
N GLU A 228 -4.46 -23.85 6.61
CA GLU A 228 -5.78 -23.68 5.99
C GLU A 228 -6.83 -24.67 6.54
N SER A 229 -6.41 -25.89 6.94
CA SER A 229 -7.30 -26.87 7.56
C SER A 229 -7.88 -26.44 8.90
N TRP A 230 -7.32 -25.40 9.51
CA TRP A 230 -7.76 -24.81 10.78
C TRP A 230 -8.90 -23.78 10.61
N ASP A 231 -9.16 -23.33 9.39
CA ASP A 231 -10.19 -22.32 9.11
C ASP A 231 -11.56 -22.75 9.67
N GLY A 232 -12.14 -21.86 10.48
CA GLY A 232 -13.42 -22.09 11.17
C GLY A 232 -13.36 -23.11 12.31
N LYS A 233 -12.23 -23.80 12.52
CA LYS A 233 -12.08 -24.89 13.51
C LYS A 233 -11.15 -24.53 14.67
N VAL A 234 -10.30 -23.54 14.47
CA VAL A 234 -9.30 -23.15 15.47
C VAL A 234 -9.50 -21.69 15.84
N THR A 235 -9.41 -21.44 17.12
CA THR A 235 -9.32 -20.09 17.68
C THR A 235 -8.06 -19.96 18.51
N ALA A 236 -7.73 -18.75 18.94
CA ALA A 236 -6.61 -18.49 19.83
C ALA A 236 -7.02 -17.62 21.00
N ILE A 237 -6.28 -17.67 22.09
CA ILE A 237 -6.40 -16.79 23.25
C ILE A 237 -5.02 -16.27 23.58
N TYR A 238 -4.91 -14.96 23.80
CA TYR A 238 -3.66 -14.34 24.24
C TYR A 238 -3.86 -13.78 25.66
N ASP A 239 -3.07 -14.33 26.59
CA ASP A 239 -2.98 -13.83 27.95
C ASP A 239 -1.87 -12.77 28.03
N ARG A 240 -2.27 -11.51 28.24
CA ARG A 240 -1.37 -10.36 28.27
C ARG A 240 -0.41 -10.37 29.47
N ASP A 241 -0.82 -10.97 30.60
CA ASP A 241 -0.03 -10.97 31.83
C ASP A 241 1.08 -12.03 31.77
N THR A 242 0.78 -13.18 31.25
CA THR A 242 1.73 -14.28 31.08
C THR A 242 2.42 -14.28 29.72
N ARG A 243 1.96 -13.44 28.78
CA ARG A 243 2.42 -13.37 27.38
C ARG A 243 2.30 -14.72 26.66
N LEU A 244 1.20 -15.42 26.93
CA LEU A 244 0.95 -16.75 26.43
C LEU A 244 -0.10 -16.72 25.33
N LEU A 245 0.27 -17.09 24.11
CA LEU A 245 -0.64 -17.32 22.99
C LEU A 245 -0.98 -18.81 22.91
N GLN A 246 -2.26 -19.16 22.98
CA GLN A 246 -2.75 -20.53 22.99
C GLN A 246 -3.77 -20.76 21.87
N PHE A 247 -3.59 -21.83 21.10
CA PHE A 247 -4.52 -22.26 20.07
C PHE A 247 -5.38 -23.40 20.58
N ARG A 248 -6.68 -23.34 20.27
CA ARG A 248 -7.72 -24.27 20.73
C ARG A 248 -8.65 -24.64 19.59
N LEU A 249 -9.23 -25.82 19.65
CA LEU A 249 -10.32 -26.17 18.75
C LEU A 249 -11.59 -25.42 19.16
N VAL A 250 -12.35 -24.98 18.16
CA VAL A 250 -13.71 -24.43 18.35
C VAL A 250 -14.62 -25.60 18.70
N GLY A 251 -15.22 -25.57 19.89
CA GLY A 251 -16.10 -26.63 20.38
C GLY A 251 -17.28 -26.08 21.15
N GLU A 252 -18.26 -26.95 21.47
CA GLU A 252 -19.49 -26.58 22.19
C GLU A 252 -19.24 -26.10 23.63
N GLU A 253 -18.03 -26.34 24.18
CA GLU A 253 -17.65 -25.85 25.50
C GLU A 253 -16.34 -25.04 25.40
N SER A 254 -16.30 -23.86 25.99
CA SER A 254 -15.15 -22.95 26.08
C SER A 254 -13.92 -23.50 26.82
N THR A 255 -13.85 -24.81 27.03
CA THR A 255 -12.90 -25.53 27.91
C THR A 255 -12.01 -26.53 27.19
N THR A 256 -11.94 -26.54 25.85
CA THR A 256 -10.95 -27.40 25.17
C THR A 256 -9.55 -26.99 25.57
N ALA A 257 -8.74 -27.97 26.02
CA ALA A 257 -7.34 -27.72 26.33
C ALA A 257 -6.60 -27.17 25.09
N PRO A 258 -5.64 -26.25 25.26
CA PRO A 258 -4.83 -25.80 24.14
C PRO A 258 -4.02 -26.97 23.58
N PHE A 259 -3.99 -27.07 22.25
CA PHE A 259 -3.14 -28.07 21.58
C PHE A 259 -1.77 -27.48 21.18
N LEU A 260 -1.65 -26.14 21.18
CA LEU A 260 -0.43 -25.44 20.84
C LEU A 260 -0.33 -24.18 21.70
N SER A 261 0.84 -23.87 22.23
CA SER A 261 1.08 -22.70 23.07
C SER A 261 2.45 -22.09 22.78
N PHE A 262 2.53 -20.76 22.76
CA PHE A 262 3.76 -19.96 22.57
C PHE A 262 3.88 -18.95 23.70
N LYS A 263 5.12 -18.75 24.17
CA LYS A 263 5.45 -17.81 25.22
C LYS A 263 6.66 -16.97 24.84
#